data_34db310db4a3448ce397b8bd1eb8be32
#
_entry.id   34db310db4a3448ce397b8bd1eb8be32
#
_cell.length_a   1.000
_cell.length_b   1.000
_cell.length_c   1.000
_cell.angle_alpha   90.00
_cell.angle_beta   90.00
_cell.angle_gamma   90.00
#
_symmetry.space_group_name_H-M   'P 1'
#
loop_
_entity.id
_entity.type
_entity.pdbx_description
1 polymer ?
#
loop_
_entity_poly.entity_id
_entity_poly.type
_entity_poly.pdbx_seq_one_letter_code
_entity_poly.pdbx_strand_id
1 'polypeptide(L)'
;MKHHQYNPYYGFVKEPVDFNKYTDRSLLQYCLGATMYMPGTKDFAQAVIDKKYPGLTSMVMCFEDACPEDEVPAAEQNSIHVLDALKEAEDSGKIKYEDIPLLFFRVRTPEQFQHFSSMLRKEHIRYITGFNFPKFNGVNGGAYMNHLVELNNKFGEVIYGMPIIE
;
A
#
# COMPACT_ATOMS: atom_id res chain seq x y z
N MET A 1 9.66 -4.60 13.07
CA MET A 1 8.59 -3.66 13.45
C MET A 1 9.18 -2.44 14.14
N LYS A 2 8.76 -1.27 13.72
CA LYS A 2 9.37 0.00 14.18
C LYS A 2 8.96 0.42 15.61
N HIS A 3 7.93 -0.21 16.21
CA HIS A 3 7.46 0.16 17.56
C HIS A 3 8.51 0.00 18.66
N HIS A 4 9.37 -1.00 18.57
CA HIS A 4 10.45 -1.18 19.52
C HIS A 4 11.41 0.00 19.55
N GLN A 5 11.70 0.57 18.39
CA GLN A 5 12.61 1.72 18.27
C GLN A 5 12.02 2.99 18.88
N TYR A 6 10.68 3.13 18.86
CA TYR A 6 10.00 4.35 19.32
C TYR A 6 9.40 4.23 20.72
N ASN A 7 9.27 3.02 21.25
CA ASN A 7 8.77 2.76 22.61
C ASN A 7 9.73 1.84 23.37
N PRO A 8 10.99 2.21 23.58
CA PRO A 8 12.00 1.34 24.16
C PRO A 8 11.73 0.93 25.62
N TYR A 9 10.86 1.69 26.31
CA TYR A 9 10.51 1.43 27.72
C TYR A 9 9.20 0.66 27.88
N TYR A 10 8.53 0.30 26.78
CA TYR A 10 7.28 -0.44 26.86
C TYR A 10 7.59 -1.93 27.12
N GLY A 11 7.06 -2.44 28.24
CA GLY A 11 7.18 -3.87 28.55
C GLY A 11 6.19 -4.71 27.74
N PHE A 12 6.66 -5.37 26.71
CA PHE A 12 5.83 -6.28 25.91
C PHE A 12 5.68 -7.63 26.62
N VAL A 13 4.46 -8.18 26.62
CA VAL A 13 4.20 -9.57 27.05
C VAL A 13 4.81 -10.55 26.06
N LYS A 14 4.76 -10.20 24.77
CA LYS A 14 5.44 -10.90 23.68
C LYS A 14 6.13 -9.86 22.82
N GLU A 15 7.41 -10.06 22.59
CA GLU A 15 8.21 -9.15 21.80
C GLU A 15 7.67 -9.01 20.38
N PRO A 16 7.64 -7.77 19.82
CA PRO A 16 7.28 -7.54 18.44
C PRO A 16 8.29 -8.23 17.51
N VAL A 17 7.80 -8.69 16.36
CA VAL A 17 8.63 -9.25 15.29
C VAL A 17 8.71 -8.30 14.11
N ASP A 18 9.79 -8.35 13.37
CA ASP A 18 9.91 -7.63 12.11
C ASP A 18 8.98 -8.23 11.06
N PHE A 19 8.39 -7.38 10.22
CA PHE A 19 7.48 -7.80 9.17
C PHE A 19 7.61 -6.92 7.92
N ASN A 20 7.19 -7.48 6.80
CA ASN A 20 7.00 -6.80 5.52
C ASN A 20 5.89 -7.51 4.74
N LYS A 21 5.62 -7.11 3.49
CA LYS A 21 4.53 -7.70 2.69
C LYS A 21 4.65 -9.21 2.45
N TYR A 22 5.84 -9.77 2.59
CA TYR A 22 6.12 -11.21 2.40
C TYR A 22 6.00 -12.04 3.69
N THR A 23 5.72 -11.39 4.79
CA THR A 23 5.43 -12.06 6.07
C THR A 23 4.18 -12.93 5.93
N ASP A 24 4.17 -14.08 6.61
CA ASP A 24 3.02 -14.98 6.58
C ASP A 24 1.70 -14.23 6.85
N ARG A 25 0.70 -14.51 6.01
CA ARG A 25 -0.59 -13.80 6.04
C ARG A 25 -1.29 -13.91 7.40
N SER A 26 -1.14 -15.02 8.09
CA SER A 26 -1.76 -15.24 9.41
C SER A 26 -1.22 -14.25 10.46
N LEU A 27 0.00 -13.75 10.29
CA LEU A 27 0.60 -12.71 11.10
C LEU A 27 0.37 -11.32 10.50
N LEU A 28 0.61 -11.17 9.20
CA LEU A 28 0.58 -9.87 8.51
C LEU A 28 -0.74 -9.12 8.68
N GLN A 29 -1.86 -9.83 8.71
CA GLN A 29 -3.18 -9.24 8.91
C GLN A 29 -3.33 -8.44 10.23
N TYR A 30 -2.48 -8.68 11.22
CA TYR A 30 -2.47 -7.96 12.50
C TYR A 30 -1.41 -6.84 12.54
N CYS A 31 -0.63 -6.67 11.47
CA CYS A 31 0.50 -5.75 11.44
C CYS A 31 0.19 -4.36 10.87
N LEU A 32 -1.06 -4.08 10.50
CA LEU A 32 -1.43 -2.81 9.86
C LEU A 32 -1.24 -1.59 10.78
N GLY A 33 -1.49 -1.76 12.08
CA GLY A 33 -1.42 -0.66 13.05
C GLY A 33 -2.44 0.43 12.76
N ALA A 34 -2.10 1.68 13.04
CA ALA A 34 -2.89 2.85 12.68
C ALA A 34 -2.60 3.23 11.22
N THR A 35 -3.39 2.71 10.29
CA THR A 35 -3.22 2.94 8.86
C THR A 35 -3.49 4.41 8.50
N MET A 36 -2.51 5.07 7.91
CA MET A 36 -2.66 6.46 7.47
C MET A 36 -3.28 6.51 6.07
N TYR A 37 -4.41 7.21 5.95
CA TYR A 37 -5.04 7.52 4.65
C TYR A 37 -4.62 8.90 4.17
N MET A 38 -4.38 9.03 2.87
CA MET A 38 -4.11 10.30 2.21
C MET A 38 -4.62 10.33 0.78
N PRO A 39 -4.93 11.52 0.24
CA PRO A 39 -5.26 11.67 -1.17
C PRO A 39 -4.16 11.12 -2.07
N GLY A 40 -4.53 10.40 -3.14
CA GLY A 40 -3.58 9.89 -4.12
C GLY A 40 -2.78 11.00 -4.85
N THR A 41 -3.26 12.24 -4.80
CA THR A 41 -2.58 13.43 -5.35
C THR A 41 -1.41 13.94 -4.51
N LYS A 42 -1.22 13.43 -3.27
CA LYS A 42 -0.12 13.86 -2.41
C LYS A 42 1.14 13.08 -2.68
N ASP A 43 2.24 13.78 -2.92
CA ASP A 43 3.56 13.15 -2.95
C ASP A 43 3.94 12.72 -1.52
N PHE A 44 4.08 11.42 -1.37
CA PHE A 44 4.42 10.80 -0.09
C PHE A 44 5.86 10.23 -0.09
N ALA A 45 6.45 10.05 -1.24
CA ALA A 45 7.76 9.42 -1.35
C ALA A 45 8.80 10.13 -0.50
N GLN A 46 8.88 11.47 -0.59
CA GLN A 46 9.84 12.24 0.17
C GLN A 46 9.64 12.10 1.70
N ALA A 47 8.38 12.01 2.15
CA ALA A 47 8.10 11.83 3.58
C ALA A 47 8.54 10.46 4.11
N VAL A 48 8.48 9.41 3.28
CA VAL A 48 9.02 8.08 3.60
C VAL A 48 10.55 8.12 3.61
N ILE A 49 11.15 8.73 2.59
CA ILE A 49 12.62 8.85 2.43
C ILE A 49 13.22 9.59 3.62
N ASP A 50 12.60 10.68 4.04
CA ASP A 50 13.04 11.51 5.18
C ASP A 50 12.64 10.90 6.54
N LYS A 51 11.97 9.74 6.56
CA LYS A 51 11.47 9.08 7.78
C LYS A 51 10.63 10.02 8.66
N LYS A 52 9.83 10.89 8.02
CA LYS A 52 9.04 11.94 8.67
C LYS A 52 8.00 11.39 9.64
N TYR A 53 7.49 10.20 9.39
CA TYR A 53 6.47 9.55 10.21
C TYR A 53 7.05 8.29 10.90
N PRO A 54 7.79 8.47 12.00
CA PRO A 54 8.32 7.36 12.75
C PRO A 54 7.18 6.47 13.26
N GLY A 55 7.36 5.15 13.15
CA GLY A 55 6.35 4.18 13.58
C GLY A 55 5.18 3.98 12.62
N LEU A 56 5.13 4.67 11.47
CA LEU A 56 4.15 4.38 10.42
C LEU A 56 4.36 2.96 9.88
N THR A 57 3.37 2.09 10.09
CA THR A 57 3.43 0.69 9.66
C THR A 57 2.71 0.45 8.35
N SER A 58 1.61 1.16 8.11
CA SER A 58 0.85 1.04 6.87
C SER A 58 0.23 2.35 6.43
N MET A 59 -0.01 2.49 5.13
CA MET A 59 -0.66 3.65 4.54
C MET A 59 -1.48 3.29 3.33
N VAL A 60 -2.44 4.14 3.03
CA VAL A 60 -3.33 4.04 1.86
C VAL A 60 -3.27 5.34 1.08
N MET A 61 -2.91 5.26 -0.21
CA MET A 61 -3.14 6.32 -1.19
C MET A 61 -4.54 6.13 -1.77
N CYS A 62 -5.40 7.13 -1.62
CA CYS A 62 -6.82 7.02 -1.92
C CYS A 62 -7.18 7.70 -3.24
N PHE A 63 -7.83 6.94 -4.14
CA PHE A 63 -8.42 7.43 -5.39
C PHE A 63 -9.95 7.60 -5.30
N GLU A 64 -10.52 7.39 -4.11
CA GLU A 64 -11.96 7.41 -3.87
C GLU A 64 -12.34 8.61 -2.99
N ASP A 65 -12.87 8.46 -1.78
CA ASP A 65 -13.44 9.54 -0.98
C ASP A 65 -12.51 10.74 -0.72
N ALA A 66 -11.21 10.51 -0.63
CA ALA A 66 -10.21 11.56 -0.40
C ALA A 66 -9.68 12.21 -1.69
N CYS A 67 -10.21 11.81 -2.87
CA CYS A 67 -9.77 12.29 -4.17
C CYS A 67 -10.99 12.65 -5.03
N PRO A 68 -11.17 13.91 -5.45
CA PRO A 68 -12.19 14.26 -6.42
C PRO A 68 -12.07 13.44 -7.71
N GLU A 69 -13.19 13.17 -8.37
CA GLU A 69 -13.21 12.28 -9.54
C GLU A 69 -12.37 12.82 -10.70
N ASP A 70 -12.40 14.11 -10.92
CA ASP A 70 -11.61 14.82 -11.95
C ASP A 70 -10.10 14.83 -11.63
N GLU A 71 -9.70 14.61 -10.38
CA GLU A 71 -8.30 14.50 -9.96
C GLU A 71 -7.75 13.05 -10.04
N VAL A 72 -8.58 12.04 -10.27
CA VAL A 72 -8.14 10.62 -10.28
C VAL A 72 -6.99 10.38 -11.26
N PRO A 73 -6.99 10.88 -12.49
CA PRO A 73 -5.86 10.68 -13.41
C PRO A 73 -4.54 11.25 -12.86
N ALA A 74 -4.59 12.42 -12.22
CA ALA A 74 -3.42 13.02 -11.58
C ALA A 74 -2.94 12.21 -10.37
N ALA A 75 -3.88 11.68 -9.58
CA ALA A 75 -3.57 10.81 -8.44
C ALA A 75 -2.93 9.49 -8.86
N GLU A 76 -3.37 8.89 -9.96
CA GLU A 76 -2.76 7.68 -10.54
C GLU A 76 -1.31 7.96 -11.00
N GLN A 77 -1.10 9.04 -11.73
CA GLN A 77 0.25 9.45 -12.17
C GLN A 77 1.18 9.74 -11.00
N ASN A 78 0.68 10.47 -10.00
CA ASN A 78 1.44 10.73 -8.78
C ASN A 78 1.80 9.43 -8.04
N SER A 79 0.88 8.46 -8.01
CA SER A 79 1.14 7.16 -7.37
C SER A 79 2.24 6.36 -8.09
N ILE A 80 2.29 6.41 -9.42
CA ILE A 80 3.41 5.84 -10.19
C ILE A 80 4.72 6.57 -9.86
N HIS A 81 4.69 7.91 -9.82
CA HIS A 81 5.86 8.70 -9.40
C HIS A 81 6.36 8.33 -8.00
N VAL A 82 5.45 8.17 -7.04
CA VAL A 82 5.80 7.72 -5.67
C VAL A 82 6.50 6.36 -5.69
N LEU A 83 5.99 5.40 -6.47
CA LEU A 83 6.60 4.07 -6.58
C LEU A 83 7.99 4.13 -7.22
N ASP A 84 8.17 4.95 -8.26
CA ASP A 84 9.47 5.19 -8.91
C ASP A 84 10.47 5.83 -7.94
N ALA A 85 10.05 6.85 -7.18
CA ALA A 85 10.89 7.55 -6.21
C ALA A 85 11.31 6.64 -5.04
N LEU A 86 10.41 5.77 -4.56
CA LEU A 86 10.75 4.78 -3.52
C LEU A 86 11.78 3.78 -4.04
N LYS A 87 11.61 3.31 -5.28
CA LYS A 87 12.58 2.42 -5.94
C LYS A 87 13.95 3.09 -6.06
N GLU A 88 14.01 4.31 -6.59
CA GLU A 88 15.27 5.04 -6.73
C GLU A 88 15.96 5.27 -5.38
N ALA A 89 15.20 5.58 -4.34
CA ALA A 89 15.73 5.79 -3.01
C ALA A 89 16.28 4.47 -2.39
N GLU A 90 15.63 3.34 -2.62
CA GLU A 90 16.15 2.01 -2.21
C GLU A 90 17.41 1.66 -3.00
N ASP A 91 17.38 1.78 -4.33
CA ASP A 91 18.51 1.46 -5.22
C ASP A 91 19.75 2.32 -4.91
N SER A 92 19.55 3.58 -4.55
CA SER A 92 20.64 4.49 -4.15
C SER A 92 21.10 4.32 -2.68
N GLY A 93 20.45 3.45 -1.92
CA GLY A 93 20.77 3.20 -0.51
C GLY A 93 20.33 4.30 0.46
N LYS A 94 19.51 5.27 0.03
CA LYS A 94 18.95 6.32 0.91
C LYS A 94 17.99 5.75 1.93
N ILE A 95 17.22 4.73 1.55
CA ILE A 95 16.33 3.98 2.43
C ILE A 95 16.56 2.48 2.25
N LYS A 96 16.11 1.70 3.24
CA LYS A 96 16.00 0.25 3.13
C LYS A 96 14.57 -0.14 2.86
N TYR A 97 14.36 -1.31 2.27
CA TYR A 97 13.01 -1.85 2.05
C TYR A 97 12.17 -1.87 3.34
N GLU A 98 12.78 -2.19 4.47
CA GLU A 98 12.14 -2.24 5.79
C GLU A 98 11.71 -0.86 6.32
N ASP A 99 12.18 0.23 5.72
CA ASP A 99 11.76 1.59 6.06
C ASP A 99 10.44 1.97 5.38
N ILE A 100 10.07 1.23 4.32
CA ILE A 100 8.85 1.48 3.54
C ILE A 100 7.65 0.87 4.29
N PRO A 101 6.58 1.65 4.57
CA PRO A 101 5.38 1.11 5.19
C PRO A 101 4.66 0.13 4.25
N LEU A 102 3.78 -0.71 4.80
CA LEU A 102 2.84 -1.49 4.00
C LEU A 102 1.97 -0.54 3.19
N LEU A 103 2.21 -0.44 1.88
CA LEU A 103 1.56 0.52 1.00
C LEU A 103 0.35 -0.12 0.31
N PHE A 104 -0.80 0.52 0.42
CA PHE A 104 -2.04 0.15 -0.24
C PHE A 104 -2.55 1.29 -1.12
N PHE A 105 -3.35 0.93 -2.12
CA PHE A 105 -4.11 1.88 -2.94
C PHE A 105 -5.59 1.61 -2.78
N ARG A 106 -6.36 2.61 -2.32
CA ARG A 106 -7.82 2.52 -2.31
C ARG A 106 -8.32 2.95 -3.68
N VAL A 107 -8.73 1.99 -4.45
CA VAL A 107 -9.29 2.19 -5.78
C VAL A 107 -10.74 2.72 -5.70
N ARG A 108 -11.28 3.23 -6.80
CA ARG A 108 -12.64 3.80 -6.84
C ARG A 108 -13.67 2.79 -7.33
N THR A 109 -13.39 2.14 -8.46
CA THR A 109 -14.24 1.13 -9.11
C THR A 109 -13.39 0.00 -9.67
N PRO A 110 -13.98 -1.14 -10.06
CA PRO A 110 -13.24 -2.19 -10.75
C PRO A 110 -12.53 -1.70 -12.03
N GLU A 111 -13.17 -0.82 -12.80
CA GLU A 111 -12.61 -0.26 -14.04
C GLU A 111 -11.40 0.65 -13.74
N GLN A 112 -11.50 1.50 -12.72
CA GLN A 112 -10.39 2.33 -12.29
C GLN A 112 -9.25 1.46 -11.74
N PHE A 113 -9.55 0.38 -11.03
CA PHE A 113 -8.53 -0.59 -10.59
C PHE A 113 -7.79 -1.21 -11.79
N GLN A 114 -8.51 -1.65 -12.83
CA GLN A 114 -7.91 -2.17 -14.05
C GLN A 114 -7.04 -1.12 -14.74
N HIS A 115 -7.54 0.12 -14.85
CA HIS A 115 -6.80 1.23 -15.45
C HIS A 115 -5.48 1.48 -14.72
N PHE A 116 -5.53 1.74 -13.40
CA PHE A 116 -4.34 2.01 -12.61
C PHE A 116 -3.35 0.84 -12.64
N SER A 117 -3.83 -0.39 -12.49
CA SER A 117 -2.97 -1.57 -12.50
C SER A 117 -2.31 -1.83 -13.86
N SER A 118 -2.89 -1.33 -14.97
CA SER A 118 -2.28 -1.40 -16.30
C SER A 118 -1.02 -0.55 -16.44
N MET A 119 -0.91 0.51 -15.63
CA MET A 119 0.25 1.41 -15.58
C MET A 119 1.40 0.82 -14.75
N LEU A 120 1.14 -0.22 -13.95
CA LEU A 120 2.15 -0.81 -13.06
C LEU A 120 3.17 -1.64 -13.85
N ARG A 121 4.43 -1.47 -13.47
CA ARG A 121 5.56 -2.29 -13.92
C ARG A 121 5.94 -3.31 -12.86
N LYS A 122 6.71 -4.34 -13.24
CA LYS A 122 7.10 -5.43 -12.33
C LYS A 122 7.87 -4.90 -11.10
N GLU A 123 8.73 -3.93 -11.30
CA GLU A 123 9.51 -3.31 -10.22
C GLU A 123 8.67 -2.57 -9.18
N HIS A 124 7.47 -2.07 -9.55
CA HIS A 124 6.55 -1.42 -8.62
C HIS A 124 5.93 -2.39 -7.62
N ILE A 125 5.71 -3.64 -8.04
CA ILE A 125 4.94 -4.61 -7.27
C ILE A 125 5.60 -4.92 -5.92
N ARG A 126 6.92 -4.87 -5.85
CA ARG A 126 7.67 -5.03 -4.60
C ARG A 126 7.20 -4.07 -3.51
N TYR A 127 6.83 -2.84 -3.89
CA TYR A 127 6.42 -1.77 -2.95
C TYR A 127 4.93 -1.77 -2.64
N ILE A 128 4.12 -2.47 -3.41
CA ILE A 128 2.67 -2.53 -3.24
C ILE A 128 2.31 -3.72 -2.37
N THR A 129 1.74 -3.47 -1.19
CA THR A 129 1.21 -4.54 -0.34
C THR A 129 -0.15 -5.00 -0.85
N GLY A 130 -1.01 -4.07 -1.27
CA GLY A 130 -2.33 -4.45 -1.76
C GLY A 130 -3.22 -3.30 -2.19
N PHE A 131 -4.49 -3.65 -2.41
CA PHE A 131 -5.55 -2.73 -2.81
C PHE A 131 -6.72 -2.79 -1.83
N ASN A 132 -7.28 -1.63 -1.51
CA ASN A 132 -8.52 -1.51 -0.77
C ASN A 132 -9.67 -1.36 -1.75
N PHE A 133 -10.68 -2.23 -1.62
CA PHE A 133 -11.87 -2.25 -2.46
C PHE A 133 -13.04 -1.61 -1.72
N PRO A 134 -13.41 -0.35 -2.04
CA PRO A 134 -14.50 0.34 -1.38
C PRO A 134 -15.85 -0.22 -1.79
N LYS A 135 -16.85 -0.06 -0.94
CA LYS A 135 -18.26 -0.40 -1.21
C LYS A 135 -18.41 -1.82 -1.77
N PHE A 136 -17.59 -2.73 -1.22
CA PHE A 136 -17.49 -4.12 -1.68
C PHE A 136 -18.78 -4.86 -1.40
N ASN A 137 -19.40 -5.42 -2.44
CA ASN A 137 -20.66 -6.12 -2.35
C ASN A 137 -20.76 -7.26 -3.39
N GLY A 138 -21.90 -7.95 -3.45
CA GLY A 138 -22.12 -9.07 -4.37
C GLY A 138 -22.14 -8.69 -5.86
N VAL A 139 -22.28 -7.40 -6.19
CA VAL A 139 -22.30 -6.93 -7.60
C VAL A 139 -20.89 -6.70 -8.11
N ASN A 140 -20.04 -6.00 -7.34
CA ASN A 140 -18.70 -5.58 -7.78
C ASN A 140 -17.57 -6.50 -7.26
N GLY A 141 -17.82 -7.28 -6.22
CA GLY A 141 -16.80 -8.08 -5.55
C GLY A 141 -16.12 -9.08 -6.47
N GLY A 142 -16.89 -9.73 -7.35
CA GLY A 142 -16.35 -10.68 -8.33
C GLY A 142 -15.37 -10.02 -9.29
N ALA A 143 -15.66 -8.81 -9.78
CA ALA A 143 -14.80 -8.06 -10.69
C ALA A 143 -13.47 -7.68 -10.01
N TYR A 144 -13.52 -7.16 -8.78
CA TYR A 144 -12.31 -6.84 -8.01
C TYR A 144 -11.43 -8.08 -7.78
N MET A 145 -12.03 -9.18 -7.31
CA MET A 145 -11.26 -10.37 -6.93
C MET A 145 -10.67 -11.08 -8.15
N ASN A 146 -11.41 -11.19 -9.26
CA ASN A 146 -10.91 -11.78 -10.49
C ASN A 146 -9.70 -10.99 -11.02
N HIS A 147 -9.82 -9.65 -11.10
CA HIS A 147 -8.72 -8.84 -11.56
C HIS A 147 -7.50 -8.91 -10.62
N LEU A 148 -7.70 -8.98 -9.30
CA LEU A 148 -6.61 -9.17 -8.34
C LEU A 148 -5.87 -10.50 -8.58
N VAL A 149 -6.60 -11.59 -8.86
CA VAL A 149 -6.01 -12.90 -9.20
C VAL A 149 -5.22 -12.82 -10.50
N GLU A 150 -5.75 -12.16 -11.53
CA GLU A 150 -5.05 -11.94 -12.80
C GLU A 150 -3.77 -11.15 -12.58
N LEU A 151 -3.81 -10.11 -11.74
CA LEU A 151 -2.66 -9.26 -11.43
C LEU A 151 -1.56 -10.06 -10.69
N ASN A 152 -1.93 -10.86 -9.70
CA ASN A 152 -1.02 -11.76 -9.00
C ASN A 152 -0.35 -12.76 -9.97
N ASN A 153 -1.13 -13.35 -10.87
CA ASN A 153 -0.62 -14.28 -11.87
C ASN A 153 0.32 -13.59 -12.88
N LYS A 154 -0.07 -12.38 -13.35
CA LYS A 154 0.72 -11.58 -14.30
C LYS A 154 2.13 -11.27 -13.77
N PHE A 155 2.24 -10.89 -12.51
CA PHE A 155 3.51 -10.47 -11.93
C PHE A 155 4.25 -11.59 -11.20
N GLY A 156 3.58 -12.69 -10.85
CA GLY A 156 4.14 -13.77 -10.03
C GLY A 156 4.46 -13.34 -8.61
N GLU A 157 3.71 -12.37 -8.08
CA GLU A 157 3.93 -11.73 -6.79
C GLU A 157 2.63 -11.69 -5.97
N VAL A 158 2.77 -11.71 -4.65
CA VAL A 158 1.61 -11.58 -3.77
C VAL A 158 1.20 -10.11 -3.65
N ILE A 159 -0.05 -9.82 -4.02
CA ILE A 159 -0.74 -8.54 -3.81
C ILE A 159 -2.04 -8.86 -3.08
N TYR A 160 -2.27 -8.20 -1.95
CA TYR A 160 -3.44 -8.46 -1.11
C TYR A 160 -4.63 -7.60 -1.50
N GLY A 161 -5.84 -8.11 -1.26
CA GLY A 161 -7.08 -7.34 -1.34
C GLY A 161 -7.64 -7.08 0.06
N MET A 162 -8.08 -5.86 0.33
CA MET A 162 -8.80 -5.47 1.55
C MET A 162 -10.19 -4.95 1.18
N PRO A 163 -11.22 -5.82 1.15
CA PRO A 163 -12.59 -5.40 0.94
C PRO A 163 -13.10 -4.53 2.10
N ILE A 164 -13.74 -3.41 1.77
CA ILE A 164 -14.46 -2.55 2.71
C ILE A 164 -15.95 -2.79 2.46
N ILE A 165 -16.58 -3.49 3.41
CA ILE A 165 -17.99 -3.85 3.36
C ILE A 165 -18.76 -2.72 4.06
N GLU A 166 -19.73 -2.16 3.36
CA GLU A 166 -20.61 -1.09 3.86
C GLU A 166 -22.08 -1.54 3.86
#